data_ae2a5296f762fe8bc32517faf629dfee
#
_entry.id   ae2a5296f762fe8bc32517faf629dfee
#
_cell.length_a   1.000
_cell.length_b   1.000
_cell.length_c   1.000
_cell.angle_alpha   90.00
_cell.angle_beta   90.00
_cell.angle_gamma   90.00
#
_symmetry.space_group_name_H-M   'P 1'
#
loop_
_entity.id
_entity.type
_entity.pdbx_description
1 polymer ?
#
loop_
_entity_poly.entity_id
_entity_poly.type
_entity_poly.pdbx_seq_one_letter_code
_entity_poly.pdbx_strand_id
1 'polypeptide(L)'
;MGINFIEWLLGRSGDSGGGTFREVDCRALFDAGADYALRKYAFDCCVDMIAAALGRVDFRDFRDGTERQDGEWWTWNVEPGPNQNSTMFLHQLVDHLYRHNESLIVSVPIRGTGRDALAVATRWEMTTEQVVAPNKYFNIEIGDLKLRKTYREEDVLRLRLHNKAMEPVQRAMGDSWNRMANLARQHYEWDHGQHWKVHVNQIAGGTDDFEANFAKMVAEQVKPFLDNPNAVLPEFDGYDYQKIGGSGSASGSDDVRKLAEDIFNFTARGFLIPVVLVNGSVEKVADANKRFLTYAIDPIADQLQEEINRKRYGYAEWHDHRAHMRVDTSAILHYDLFEQAANIEKLIGSCYTYNEIQRAVGGEEINEEWANTHFLTKNIGRVQDVLDAAEPTES
;
A
#
# COMPACT_ATOMS: atom_id res chain seq x y z
N MET A 1 -17.82 19.13 14.97
CA MET A 1 -16.47 18.98 15.55
C MET A 1 -15.57 18.54 14.42
N GLY A 2 -14.75 19.47 13.90
CA GLY A 2 -13.81 19.13 12.84
C GLY A 2 -12.55 18.53 13.43
N ILE A 3 -12.30 17.27 13.15
CA ILE A 3 -11.02 16.65 13.47
C ILE A 3 -9.98 17.33 12.58
N ASN A 4 -8.95 17.87 13.21
CA ASN A 4 -7.88 18.55 12.49
C ASN A 4 -7.11 17.48 11.69
N PHE A 5 -7.15 17.51 10.37
CA PHE A 5 -6.49 16.57 9.48
C PHE A 5 -5.01 16.35 9.83
N ILE A 6 -4.34 17.43 10.29
CA ILE A 6 -2.94 17.39 10.72
C ILE A 6 -2.76 16.55 12.00
N GLU A 7 -3.72 16.59 12.94
CA GLU A 7 -3.65 15.77 14.16
C GLU A 7 -3.88 14.30 13.89
N TRP A 8 -4.79 13.97 12.95
CA TRP A 8 -5.00 12.61 12.46
C TRP A 8 -3.74 12.07 11.76
N LEU A 9 -3.11 12.86 10.93
CA LEU A 9 -1.92 12.49 10.15
C LEU A 9 -0.67 12.32 11.01
N LEU A 10 -0.60 13.01 12.15
CA LEU A 10 0.49 12.90 13.12
C LEU A 10 0.27 11.78 14.16
N GLY A 11 -0.78 10.99 14.03
CA GLY A 11 -1.06 9.85 14.92
C GLY A 11 -1.49 10.27 16.33
N ARG A 12 -2.02 11.47 16.50
CA ARG A 12 -2.43 12.04 17.82
C ARG A 12 -3.93 11.95 18.12
N SER A 13 -4.74 11.35 17.25
CA SER A 13 -6.15 11.12 17.56
C SER A 13 -6.38 9.70 18.07
N GLY A 14 -6.51 9.56 19.38
CA GLY A 14 -7.25 8.44 19.93
C GLY A 14 -8.73 8.72 19.69
N ASP A 15 -9.30 8.18 18.64
CA ASP A 15 -10.65 7.61 18.67
C ASP A 15 -10.99 6.89 17.35
N SER A 16 -11.59 5.72 17.48
CA SER A 16 -12.00 4.82 16.44
C SER A 16 -13.27 5.32 15.73
N GLY A 17 -13.17 5.69 14.47
CA GLY A 17 -14.33 6.01 13.66
C GLY A 17 -14.02 5.86 12.17
N GLY A 18 -14.75 4.98 11.48
CA GLY A 18 -14.63 4.67 10.07
C GLY A 18 -14.57 5.93 9.19
N GLY A 19 -13.43 6.07 8.51
CA GLY A 19 -13.14 7.24 7.67
C GLY A 19 -13.78 7.11 6.29
N THR A 20 -14.84 7.86 6.04
CA THR A 20 -15.22 8.26 4.69
C THR A 20 -14.14 9.21 4.15
N PHE A 21 -13.68 8.99 2.93
CA PHE A 21 -12.80 9.91 2.20
C PHE A 21 -13.42 11.31 2.22
N ARG A 22 -12.84 12.21 3.00
CA ARG A 22 -13.19 13.62 2.99
C ARG A 22 -12.35 14.30 1.93
N GLU A 23 -12.98 15.13 1.14
CA GLU A 23 -12.36 16.09 0.22
C GLU A 23 -11.22 16.81 0.95
N VAL A 24 -9.99 16.59 0.49
CA VAL A 24 -8.80 17.15 1.11
C VAL A 24 -8.80 18.66 0.85
N ASP A 25 -8.89 19.46 1.90
CA ASP A 25 -8.80 20.90 1.78
C ASP A 25 -7.38 21.26 1.29
N CYS A 26 -7.32 21.75 0.04
CA CYS A 26 -6.06 22.13 -0.60
C CYS A 26 -5.24 23.15 0.22
N ARG A 27 -5.87 23.94 1.06
CA ARG A 27 -5.18 24.88 1.96
C ARG A 27 -4.31 24.18 3.00
N ALA A 28 -4.76 23.05 3.52
CA ALA A 28 -3.99 22.25 4.48
C ALA A 28 -2.78 21.54 3.84
N LEU A 29 -2.80 21.33 2.52
CA LEU A 29 -1.70 20.75 1.76
C LEU A 29 -0.49 21.69 1.60
N PHE A 30 -0.69 22.99 1.82
CA PHE A 30 0.33 24.02 1.57
C PHE A 30 1.12 24.47 2.80
N ASP A 31 0.73 24.06 4.00
CA ASP A 31 1.55 24.35 5.19
C ASP A 31 2.85 23.53 5.18
N ALA A 32 3.94 24.12 5.66
CA ALA A 32 5.30 23.57 5.54
C ALA A 32 5.51 22.13 6.08
N GLY A 33 4.54 21.59 6.82
CA GLY A 33 4.47 20.19 7.24
C GLY A 33 3.70 19.27 6.27
N ALA A 34 2.94 19.83 5.36
CA ALA A 34 1.98 19.08 4.53
C ALA A 34 2.67 18.22 3.46
N ASP A 35 3.82 18.63 2.94
CA ASP A 35 4.56 17.88 1.92
C ASP A 35 5.12 16.55 2.45
N TYR A 36 5.65 16.58 3.67
CA TYR A 36 6.09 15.34 4.34
C TYR A 36 4.90 14.43 4.63
N ALA A 37 3.80 15.04 5.04
CA ALA A 37 2.56 14.35 5.34
C ALA A 37 1.95 13.68 4.09
N LEU A 38 1.91 14.37 2.94
CA LEU A 38 1.37 13.84 1.70
C LEU A 38 2.21 12.66 1.17
N ARG A 39 3.54 12.76 1.25
CA ARG A 39 4.43 11.65 0.85
C ARG A 39 4.29 10.45 1.76
N LYS A 40 4.26 10.69 3.07
CA LYS A 40 4.00 9.63 4.04
C LYS A 40 2.65 8.98 3.78
N TYR A 41 1.62 9.78 3.52
CA TYR A 41 0.28 9.27 3.20
C TYR A 41 0.27 8.45 1.91
N ALA A 42 0.91 8.89 0.83
CA ALA A 42 1.00 8.11 -0.40
C ALA A 42 1.76 6.79 -0.20
N PHE A 43 2.83 6.82 0.59
CA PHE A 43 3.56 5.61 0.98
C PHE A 43 2.70 4.66 1.79
N ASP A 44 2.07 5.17 2.85
CA ASP A 44 1.21 4.38 3.73
C ASP A 44 0.02 3.78 2.96
N CYS A 45 -0.62 4.53 2.06
CA CYS A 45 -1.67 4.00 1.18
C CYS A 45 -1.19 2.83 0.32
N CYS A 46 0.00 2.91 -0.26
CA CYS A 46 0.56 1.82 -1.05
C CYS A 46 0.89 0.58 -0.21
N VAL A 47 1.46 0.79 0.97
CA VAL A 47 1.74 -0.29 1.94
C VAL A 47 0.44 -0.96 2.37
N ASP A 48 -0.58 -0.17 2.72
CA ASP A 48 -1.90 -0.68 3.14
C ASP A 48 -2.59 -1.48 2.03
N MET A 49 -2.48 -1.06 0.77
CA MET A 49 -3.02 -1.82 -0.37
C MET A 49 -2.37 -3.19 -0.50
N ILE A 50 -1.04 -3.26 -0.39
CA ILE A 50 -0.30 -4.53 -0.47
C ILE A 50 -0.61 -5.39 0.76
N ALA A 51 -0.62 -4.81 1.95
CA ALA A 51 -0.92 -5.50 3.19
C ALA A 51 -2.35 -6.06 3.23
N ALA A 52 -3.32 -5.28 2.77
CA ALA A 52 -4.72 -5.72 2.65
C ALA A 52 -4.90 -6.85 1.62
N ALA A 53 -4.13 -6.83 0.53
CA ALA A 53 -4.13 -7.91 -0.44
C ALA A 53 -3.48 -9.18 0.15
N LEU A 54 -2.29 -9.07 0.74
CA LEU A 54 -1.62 -10.20 1.39
C LEU A 54 -2.41 -10.76 2.58
N GLY A 55 -3.20 -9.93 3.28
CA GLY A 55 -4.10 -10.39 4.33
C GLY A 55 -5.24 -11.32 3.85
N ARG A 56 -5.40 -11.51 2.55
CA ARG A 56 -6.41 -12.39 1.93
C ARG A 56 -5.82 -13.67 1.35
N VAL A 57 -4.49 -13.84 1.35
CA VAL A 57 -3.87 -15.07 0.86
C VAL A 57 -4.27 -16.25 1.73
N ASP A 58 -4.36 -17.43 1.14
CA ASP A 58 -4.62 -18.68 1.84
C ASP A 58 -3.31 -19.48 1.93
N PHE A 59 -2.92 -19.83 3.14
CA PHE A 59 -1.77 -20.66 3.43
C PHE A 59 -2.21 -22.12 3.46
N ARG A 60 -1.92 -22.85 2.41
CA ARG A 60 -2.36 -24.23 2.22
C ARG A 60 -1.22 -25.20 2.57
N ASP A 61 -1.45 -25.99 3.60
CA ASP A 61 -0.48 -26.99 4.10
C ASP A 61 -0.73 -28.34 3.45
N PHE A 62 0.30 -28.93 2.85
CA PHE A 62 0.24 -30.22 2.19
C PHE A 62 1.20 -31.22 2.83
N ARG A 63 0.72 -32.44 3.03
CA ARG A 63 1.55 -33.56 3.45
C ARG A 63 1.05 -34.85 2.77
N ASP A 64 1.96 -35.65 2.23
CA ASP A 64 1.65 -36.88 1.50
C ASP A 64 0.62 -36.68 0.37
N GLY A 65 0.67 -35.52 -0.29
CA GLY A 65 -0.23 -35.12 -1.36
C GLY A 65 -1.62 -34.70 -0.90
N THR A 66 -1.90 -34.66 0.40
CA THR A 66 -3.19 -34.26 0.97
C THR A 66 -3.06 -32.91 1.67
N GLU A 67 -4.03 -32.04 1.43
CA GLU A 67 -4.13 -30.77 2.14
C GLU A 67 -4.59 -30.99 3.58
N ARG A 68 -3.96 -30.29 4.53
CA ARG A 68 -4.23 -30.39 5.95
C ARG A 68 -4.55 -29.03 6.55
N GLN A 69 -5.46 -29.04 7.50
CA GLN A 69 -5.80 -27.89 8.34
C GLN A 69 -5.36 -28.14 9.78
N ASP A 70 -4.05 -28.25 9.97
CA ASP A 70 -3.47 -28.53 11.28
C ASP A 70 -2.81 -27.28 11.92
N GLY A 71 -1.83 -27.49 12.82
CA GLY A 71 -1.21 -26.41 13.59
C GLY A 71 -0.51 -25.35 12.74
N GLU A 72 0.13 -25.73 11.62
CA GLU A 72 0.77 -24.77 10.72
C GLU A 72 -0.26 -23.97 9.96
N TRP A 73 -1.28 -24.62 9.40
CA TRP A 73 -2.40 -23.94 8.74
C TRP A 73 -3.07 -22.94 9.68
N TRP A 74 -3.37 -23.35 10.93
CA TRP A 74 -3.97 -22.47 11.94
C TRP A 74 -3.09 -21.27 12.26
N THR A 75 -1.78 -21.50 12.41
CA THR A 75 -0.82 -20.46 12.76
C THR A 75 -0.75 -19.39 11.68
N TRP A 76 -0.78 -19.75 10.41
CA TRP A 76 -0.66 -18.79 9.32
C TRP A 76 -1.98 -18.13 8.93
N ASN A 77 -3.10 -18.87 8.97
CA ASN A 77 -4.38 -18.35 8.51
C ASN A 77 -5.23 -17.69 9.60
N VAL A 78 -5.06 -18.09 10.85
CA VAL A 78 -5.99 -17.68 11.93
C VAL A 78 -5.27 -16.94 13.05
N GLU A 79 -4.33 -17.60 13.73
CA GLU A 79 -3.73 -17.11 14.98
C GLU A 79 -2.21 -17.25 14.94
N PRO A 80 -1.48 -16.32 14.31
CA PRO A 80 -0.01 -16.27 14.37
C PRO A 80 0.51 -16.10 15.80
N GLY A 81 -0.26 -15.43 16.64
CA GLY A 81 0.06 -15.21 18.04
C GLY A 81 -1.17 -14.89 18.88
N PRO A 82 -1.07 -14.99 20.23
CA PRO A 82 -2.22 -14.89 21.13
C PRO A 82 -2.93 -13.52 21.11
N ASN A 83 -2.29 -12.50 20.61
CA ASN A 83 -2.80 -11.13 20.60
C ASN A 83 -3.01 -10.57 19.19
N GLN A 84 -2.88 -11.39 18.14
CA GLN A 84 -3.01 -10.94 16.76
C GLN A 84 -3.56 -12.05 15.85
N ASN A 85 -4.40 -11.66 14.91
CA ASN A 85 -4.85 -12.53 13.84
C ASN A 85 -3.91 -12.47 12.62
N SER A 86 -4.11 -13.35 11.64
CA SER A 86 -3.30 -13.43 10.42
C SER A 86 -3.22 -12.09 9.68
N THR A 87 -4.35 -11.41 9.48
CA THR A 87 -4.40 -10.12 8.78
C THR A 87 -3.54 -9.06 9.47
N MET A 88 -3.63 -8.93 10.79
CA MET A 88 -2.80 -7.98 11.56
C MET A 88 -1.32 -8.33 11.47
N PHE A 89 -0.99 -9.60 11.55
CA PHE A 89 0.39 -10.08 11.43
C PHE A 89 0.98 -9.76 10.06
N LEU A 90 0.26 -10.07 8.98
CA LEU A 90 0.68 -9.80 7.61
C LEU A 90 0.79 -8.29 7.33
N HIS A 91 -0.12 -7.51 7.89
CA HIS A 91 -0.04 -6.04 7.82
C HIS A 91 1.24 -5.51 8.47
N GLN A 92 1.56 -5.98 9.67
CA GLN A 92 2.80 -5.61 10.37
C GLN A 92 4.05 -6.07 9.60
N LEU A 93 4.01 -7.27 9.02
CA LEU A 93 5.09 -7.82 8.20
C LEU A 93 5.37 -6.94 6.99
N VAL A 94 4.33 -6.57 6.24
CA VAL A 94 4.44 -5.75 5.03
C VAL A 94 4.90 -4.33 5.37
N ASP A 95 4.32 -3.73 6.39
CA ASP A 95 4.72 -2.39 6.84
C ASP A 95 6.21 -2.33 7.18
N HIS A 96 6.69 -3.31 7.97
CA HIS A 96 8.10 -3.41 8.32
C HIS A 96 8.98 -3.68 7.10
N LEU A 97 8.55 -4.57 6.20
CA LEU A 97 9.28 -4.94 4.99
C LEU A 97 9.51 -3.73 4.08
N TYR A 98 8.50 -2.92 3.84
CA TYR A 98 8.61 -1.76 2.96
C TYR A 98 9.31 -0.56 3.61
N ARG A 99 9.22 -0.39 4.94
CA ARG A 99 9.94 0.70 5.64
C ARG A 99 11.42 0.45 5.79
N HIS A 100 11.82 -0.82 5.96
CA HIS A 100 13.20 -1.20 6.25
C HIS A 100 13.88 -2.00 5.13
N ASN A 101 13.19 -2.28 4.02
CA ASN A 101 13.59 -3.16 2.91
C ASN A 101 13.85 -4.62 3.30
N GLU A 102 13.66 -4.96 4.56
CA GLU A 102 13.76 -6.32 5.08
C GLU A 102 12.85 -6.49 6.29
N SER A 103 12.41 -7.71 6.52
CA SER A 103 11.62 -8.08 7.69
C SER A 103 12.04 -9.44 8.19
N LEU A 104 12.00 -9.62 9.51
CA LEU A 104 12.39 -10.85 10.17
C LEU A 104 11.22 -11.37 11.01
N ILE A 105 10.79 -12.58 10.72
CA ILE A 105 9.79 -13.30 11.52
C ILE A 105 10.53 -14.28 12.45
N VAL A 106 10.16 -14.26 13.71
CA VAL A 106 10.74 -15.10 14.74
C VAL A 106 9.67 -15.92 15.42
N SER A 107 9.94 -17.21 15.64
CA SER A 107 9.09 -18.07 16.46
C SER A 107 9.42 -17.89 17.94
N VAL A 108 8.39 -17.57 18.73
CA VAL A 108 8.51 -17.35 20.18
C VAL A 108 7.58 -18.32 20.91
N PRO A 109 8.08 -19.16 21.81
CA PRO A 109 7.24 -20.14 22.50
C PRO A 109 6.21 -19.46 23.40
N ILE A 110 4.94 -19.87 23.24
CA ILE A 110 3.82 -19.41 24.08
C ILE A 110 3.80 -20.25 25.36
N ARG A 111 3.90 -19.58 26.51
CA ARG A 111 3.90 -20.27 27.80
C ARG A 111 2.64 -21.09 28.00
N GLY A 112 2.80 -22.37 28.31
CA GLY A 112 1.72 -23.27 28.71
C GLY A 112 0.92 -23.90 27.59
N THR A 113 1.19 -23.61 26.33
CA THR A 113 0.43 -24.14 25.19
C THR A 113 1.19 -25.18 24.35
N GLY A 114 2.52 -25.22 24.45
CA GLY A 114 3.36 -26.05 23.56
C GLY A 114 3.38 -25.56 22.09
N ARG A 115 2.79 -24.40 21.80
CA ARG A 115 2.77 -23.75 20.47
C ARG A 115 3.72 -22.56 20.45
N ASP A 116 4.21 -22.24 19.27
CA ASP A 116 5.00 -21.04 19.03
C ASP A 116 4.14 -19.96 18.40
N ALA A 117 4.32 -18.71 18.85
CA ALA A 117 3.80 -17.53 18.19
C ALA A 117 4.79 -17.06 17.13
N LEU A 118 4.27 -16.60 16.00
CA LEU A 118 5.04 -15.85 15.03
C LEU A 118 5.00 -14.36 15.40
N ALA A 119 6.15 -13.72 15.38
CA ALA A 119 6.27 -12.30 15.66
C ALA A 119 7.22 -11.62 14.67
N VAL A 120 6.86 -10.42 14.23
CA VAL A 120 7.72 -9.60 13.40
C VAL A 120 8.69 -8.84 14.30
N ALA A 121 10.00 -9.05 14.08
CA ALA A 121 11.03 -8.32 14.81
C ALA A 121 11.08 -6.86 14.36
N THR A 122 11.14 -5.94 15.32
CA THR A 122 11.27 -4.50 15.06
C THR A 122 12.72 -4.08 14.86
N ARG A 123 13.65 -4.84 15.46
CA ARG A 123 15.10 -4.62 15.34
C ARG A 123 15.85 -5.92 15.58
N TRP A 124 16.94 -6.11 14.90
CA TRP A 124 17.86 -7.24 15.10
C TRP A 124 19.25 -6.90 14.60
N GLU A 125 20.22 -7.69 15.03
CA GLU A 125 21.56 -7.72 14.50
C GLU A 125 21.86 -9.11 13.95
N MET A 126 22.72 -9.20 12.92
CA MET A 126 23.13 -10.49 12.37
C MET A 126 24.62 -10.51 12.10
N THR A 127 25.19 -11.71 12.02
CA THR A 127 26.55 -11.92 11.55
C THR A 127 26.68 -11.51 10.08
N THR A 128 27.90 -11.15 9.66
CA THR A 128 28.17 -10.87 8.24
C THR A 128 27.79 -12.09 7.38
N GLU A 129 27.04 -11.83 6.31
CA GLU A 129 26.59 -12.88 5.38
C GLU A 129 27.80 -13.66 4.82
N GLN A 130 27.75 -14.97 4.93
CA GLN A 130 28.76 -15.89 4.42
C GLN A 130 28.09 -16.97 3.57
N VAL A 131 28.76 -17.40 2.51
CA VAL A 131 28.23 -18.43 1.62
C VAL A 131 28.26 -19.83 2.28
N VAL A 132 29.21 -20.07 3.16
CA VAL A 132 29.53 -21.40 3.70
C VAL A 132 28.96 -21.64 5.10
N ALA A 133 28.66 -20.56 5.85
CA ALA A 133 28.15 -20.66 7.23
C ALA A 133 26.78 -20.01 7.35
N PRO A 134 25.85 -20.64 8.09
CA PRO A 134 24.54 -20.06 8.35
C PRO A 134 24.67 -18.79 9.18
N ASN A 135 23.82 -17.80 8.88
CA ASN A 135 23.74 -16.56 9.65
C ASN A 135 23.26 -16.83 11.09
N LYS A 136 23.65 -15.95 11.99
CA LYS A 136 23.16 -15.93 13.36
C LYS A 136 22.55 -14.56 13.64
N TYR A 137 21.41 -14.56 14.31
CA TYR A 137 20.64 -13.38 14.65
C TYR A 137 20.63 -13.20 16.17
N PHE A 138 20.89 -11.99 16.61
CA PHE A 138 21.00 -11.64 18.03
C PHE A 138 20.46 -10.23 18.27
N ASN A 139 20.28 -9.87 19.53
CA ASN A 139 19.68 -8.59 19.93
C ASN A 139 18.33 -8.33 19.26
N ILE A 140 17.50 -9.38 19.16
CA ILE A 140 16.20 -9.28 18.52
C ILE A 140 15.22 -8.58 19.45
N GLU A 141 14.57 -7.54 18.97
CA GLU A 141 13.53 -6.77 19.67
C GLU A 141 12.18 -7.00 18.96
N ILE A 142 11.12 -7.22 19.72
CA ILE A 142 9.73 -7.34 19.26
C ILE A 142 8.92 -6.35 20.09
N GLY A 143 8.70 -5.13 19.57
CA GLY A 143 8.18 -4.04 20.39
C GLY A 143 9.08 -3.77 21.58
N ASP A 144 8.54 -3.89 22.80
CA ASP A 144 9.30 -3.71 24.05
C ASP A 144 10.02 -4.98 24.53
N LEU A 145 9.76 -6.13 23.90
CA LEU A 145 10.35 -7.41 24.27
C LEU A 145 11.73 -7.58 23.64
N LYS A 146 12.76 -7.77 24.46
CA LYS A 146 14.12 -8.08 24.01
C LYS A 146 14.43 -9.56 24.21
N LEU A 147 14.71 -10.25 23.11
CA LEU A 147 15.08 -11.65 23.12
C LEU A 147 16.59 -11.79 23.38
N ARG A 148 16.95 -12.53 24.44
CA ARG A 148 18.35 -12.76 24.82
C ARG A 148 19.00 -13.95 24.10
N LYS A 149 18.17 -14.80 23.46
CA LYS A 149 18.63 -15.98 22.73
C LYS A 149 19.23 -15.55 21.39
N THR A 150 20.32 -16.21 20.99
CA THR A 150 20.81 -16.13 19.60
C THR A 150 20.05 -17.15 18.77
N TYR A 151 19.49 -16.72 17.67
CA TYR A 151 18.75 -17.51 16.71
C TYR A 151 19.65 -17.88 15.53
N ARG A 152 19.46 -19.07 14.98
CA ARG A 152 20.13 -19.51 13.77
C ARG A 152 19.31 -19.12 12.55
N GLU A 153 19.90 -19.21 11.37
CA GLU A 153 19.22 -18.98 10.09
C GLU A 153 17.97 -19.85 9.93
N GLU A 154 17.98 -21.08 10.44
CA GLU A 154 16.87 -22.04 10.42
C GLU A 154 15.71 -21.69 11.37
N ASP A 155 15.98 -20.90 12.41
CA ASP A 155 14.99 -20.53 13.45
C ASP A 155 14.15 -19.28 13.07
N VAL A 156 14.48 -18.59 11.98
CA VAL A 156 13.88 -17.30 11.60
C VAL A 156 13.52 -17.27 10.12
N LEU A 157 12.47 -16.53 9.74
CA LEU A 157 12.14 -16.29 8.34
C LEU A 157 12.52 -14.85 7.99
N ARG A 158 13.37 -14.67 7.00
CA ARG A 158 13.84 -13.35 6.58
C ARG A 158 13.37 -13.04 5.17
N LEU A 159 12.56 -12.01 5.06
CA LEU A 159 12.13 -11.45 3.79
C LEU A 159 12.98 -10.22 3.46
N ARG A 160 13.26 -10.01 2.18
CA ARG A 160 14.07 -8.88 1.73
C ARG A 160 13.61 -8.37 0.39
N LEU A 161 13.35 -7.08 0.32
CA LEU A 161 13.09 -6.44 -0.96
C LEU A 161 14.38 -6.26 -1.77
N HIS A 162 14.31 -6.54 -3.06
CA HIS A 162 15.47 -6.38 -3.94
C HIS A 162 15.75 -4.94 -4.32
N ASN A 163 14.77 -4.07 -4.22
CA ASN A 163 14.87 -2.67 -4.62
C ASN A 163 15.33 -1.77 -3.47
N LYS A 164 16.64 -1.77 -3.20
CA LYS A 164 17.25 -0.92 -2.18
C LYS A 164 17.23 0.59 -2.51
N ALA A 165 16.88 0.95 -3.74
CA ALA A 165 16.92 2.34 -4.20
C ALA A 165 15.62 3.12 -3.94
N MET A 166 14.56 2.49 -3.43
CA MET A 166 13.27 3.15 -3.22
C MET A 166 13.36 4.31 -2.21
N GLU A 167 13.94 4.09 -1.05
CA GLU A 167 14.04 5.11 0.00
C GLU A 167 14.90 6.33 -0.40
N PRO A 168 16.12 6.16 -0.96
CA PRO A 168 16.90 7.29 -1.47
C PRO A 168 16.21 8.05 -2.61
N VAL A 169 15.55 7.34 -3.52
CA VAL A 169 14.82 7.96 -4.63
C VAL A 169 13.61 8.74 -4.11
N GLN A 170 12.86 8.19 -3.16
CA GLN A 170 11.74 8.91 -2.53
C GLN A 170 12.21 10.16 -1.79
N ARG A 171 13.35 10.11 -1.09
CA ARG A 171 13.94 11.29 -0.42
C ARG A 171 14.35 12.35 -1.44
N ALA A 172 15.14 11.98 -2.46
CA ALA A 172 15.64 12.91 -3.46
C ALA A 172 14.50 13.53 -4.31
N MET A 173 13.51 12.73 -4.66
CA MET A 173 12.30 13.21 -5.33
C MET A 173 11.55 14.16 -4.41
N GLY A 174 11.38 13.81 -3.15
CA GLY A 174 10.71 14.64 -2.17
C GLY A 174 11.26 16.05 -2.07
N ASP A 175 12.59 16.21 -2.01
CA ASP A 175 13.22 17.54 -1.92
C ASP A 175 13.02 18.38 -3.20
N SER A 176 12.93 17.74 -4.36
CA SER A 176 12.60 18.41 -5.61
C SER A 176 11.15 18.83 -5.67
N TRP A 177 10.24 17.98 -5.20
CA TRP A 177 8.80 18.25 -5.12
C TRP A 177 8.48 19.35 -4.12
N ASN A 178 9.15 19.39 -2.96
CA ASN A 178 8.99 20.47 -1.99
C ASN A 178 9.31 21.84 -2.61
N ARG A 179 10.36 21.90 -3.41
CA ARG A 179 10.72 23.13 -4.13
C ARG A 179 9.64 23.53 -5.12
N MET A 180 9.11 22.55 -5.88
CA MET A 180 8.05 22.80 -6.87
C MET A 180 6.73 23.18 -6.19
N ALA A 181 6.34 22.53 -5.11
CA ALA A 181 5.14 22.85 -4.34
C ALA A 181 5.23 24.26 -3.73
N ASN A 182 6.38 24.63 -3.17
CA ASN A 182 6.61 25.98 -2.66
C ASN A 182 6.54 27.04 -3.77
N LEU A 183 7.09 26.76 -4.95
CA LEU A 183 6.96 27.66 -6.09
C LEU A 183 5.52 27.76 -6.59
N ALA A 184 4.78 26.63 -6.68
CA ALA A 184 3.38 26.63 -7.05
C ALA A 184 2.53 27.41 -6.03
N ARG A 185 2.81 27.26 -4.72
CA ARG A 185 2.18 28.06 -3.66
C ARG A 185 2.46 29.55 -3.83
N GLN A 186 3.71 29.94 -4.02
CA GLN A 186 4.07 31.33 -4.24
C GLN A 186 3.37 31.92 -5.48
N HIS A 187 3.28 31.11 -6.55
CA HIS A 187 2.57 31.50 -7.76
C HIS A 187 1.06 31.64 -7.51
N TYR A 188 0.47 30.72 -6.76
CA TYR A 188 -0.95 30.78 -6.36
C TYR A 188 -1.24 31.98 -5.46
N GLU A 189 -0.40 32.23 -4.45
CA GLU A 189 -0.51 33.42 -3.57
C GLU A 189 -0.35 34.72 -4.38
N TRP A 190 0.54 34.73 -5.37
CA TRP A 190 0.72 35.84 -6.28
C TRP A 190 -0.51 36.05 -7.17
N ASP A 191 -1.02 35.00 -7.81
CA ASP A 191 -2.17 35.11 -8.73
C ASP A 191 -3.48 35.48 -8.03
N HIS A 192 -3.65 35.03 -6.76
CA HIS A 192 -4.83 35.30 -5.95
C HIS A 192 -4.63 36.48 -4.99
N GLY A 193 -3.40 37.00 -4.88
CA GLY A 193 -3.08 38.19 -4.14
C GLY A 193 -3.63 39.45 -4.84
N GLN A 194 -3.94 40.46 -4.04
CA GLN A 194 -4.30 41.76 -4.58
C GLN A 194 -3.02 42.57 -4.74
N HIS A 195 -2.53 42.70 -5.96
CA HIS A 195 -1.38 43.50 -6.28
C HIS A 195 -1.82 44.80 -6.93
N TRP A 196 -1.40 45.91 -6.37
CA TRP A 196 -1.76 47.24 -6.83
C TRP A 196 -0.49 48.00 -7.20
N LYS A 197 -0.53 48.67 -8.36
CA LYS A 197 0.47 49.65 -8.79
C LYS A 197 -0.08 51.01 -8.49
N VAL A 198 0.65 51.78 -7.71
CA VAL A 198 0.34 53.18 -7.46
C VAL A 198 1.23 54.05 -8.33
N HIS A 199 0.66 54.79 -9.25
CA HIS A 199 1.37 55.79 -10.04
C HIS A 199 1.20 57.15 -9.40
N VAL A 200 2.29 57.85 -9.15
CA VAL A 200 2.29 59.17 -8.54
C VAL A 200 2.71 60.19 -9.60
N ASN A 201 1.78 61.07 -9.99
CA ASN A 201 1.96 62.03 -11.08
C ASN A 201 2.77 63.27 -10.69
N GLN A 202 2.74 63.65 -9.41
CA GLN A 202 3.51 64.79 -8.90
C GLN A 202 4.11 64.48 -7.52
N ILE A 203 5.39 64.73 -7.37
CA ILE A 203 6.08 64.70 -6.08
C ILE A 203 6.02 66.14 -5.55
N ALA A 204 5.03 66.43 -4.71
CA ALA A 204 4.93 67.73 -4.02
C ALA A 204 5.72 67.64 -2.69
N GLY A 205 6.87 68.30 -2.64
CA GLY A 205 7.75 68.29 -1.48
C GLY A 205 9.11 67.66 -1.78
N GLY A 206 10.14 67.96 -0.98
CA GLY A 206 11.46 67.35 -1.15
C GLY A 206 11.44 65.84 -0.96
N THR A 207 12.44 65.17 -1.46
CA THR A 207 12.53 63.70 -1.50
C THR A 207 12.42 63.01 -0.12
N ASP A 208 12.86 63.65 0.97
CA ASP A 208 12.84 63.07 2.31
C ASP A 208 11.45 63.03 2.95
N ASP A 209 10.57 64.01 2.62
CA ASP A 209 9.20 64.02 3.11
C ASP A 209 8.28 63.11 2.32
N PHE A 210 8.63 62.78 1.07
CA PHE A 210 7.80 61.91 0.21
C PHE A 210 7.81 60.47 0.72
N GLU A 211 8.98 59.89 1.04
CA GLU A 211 9.06 58.52 1.51
C GLU A 211 8.28 58.30 2.80
N ALA A 212 8.40 59.22 3.77
CA ALA A 212 7.71 59.17 5.04
C ALA A 212 6.18 59.30 4.86
N ASN A 213 5.71 60.20 4.00
CA ASN A 213 4.30 60.42 3.71
C ASN A 213 3.71 59.25 2.91
N PHE A 214 4.44 58.70 1.96
CA PHE A 214 4.03 57.51 1.19
C PHE A 214 3.94 56.27 2.09
N ALA A 215 4.94 56.02 2.94
CA ALA A 215 4.92 54.92 3.91
C ALA A 215 3.71 55.02 4.86
N LYS A 216 3.41 56.23 5.33
CA LYS A 216 2.25 56.49 6.20
C LYS A 216 0.94 56.25 5.48
N MET A 217 0.79 56.73 4.24
CA MET A 217 -0.38 56.49 3.39
C MET A 217 -0.61 55.00 3.15
N VAL A 218 0.44 54.26 2.81
CA VAL A 218 0.37 52.81 2.61
C VAL A 218 -0.08 52.09 3.91
N ALA A 219 0.48 52.48 5.05
CA ALA A 219 0.17 51.82 6.32
C ALA A 219 -1.25 52.17 6.84
N GLU A 220 -1.68 53.41 6.69
CA GLU A 220 -2.94 53.88 7.25
C GLU A 220 -4.17 53.75 6.31
N GLN A 221 -3.96 53.70 5.02
CA GLN A 221 -5.05 53.67 4.05
C GLN A 221 -5.06 52.44 3.14
N VAL A 222 -3.95 52.12 2.51
CA VAL A 222 -3.87 51.01 1.55
C VAL A 222 -3.94 49.65 2.24
N LYS A 223 -3.20 49.47 3.32
CA LYS A 223 -3.15 48.22 4.06
C LYS A 223 -4.48 47.83 4.69
N PRO A 224 -5.22 48.72 5.38
CA PRO A 224 -6.56 48.42 5.90
C PRO A 224 -7.57 48.12 4.81
N PHE A 225 -7.43 48.74 3.61
CA PHE A 225 -8.24 48.41 2.44
C PHE A 225 -7.99 46.98 1.91
N LEU A 226 -6.76 46.56 1.87
CA LEU A 226 -6.40 45.21 1.43
C LEU A 226 -6.79 44.11 2.45
N ASP A 227 -6.78 44.48 3.73
CA ASP A 227 -7.09 43.55 4.83
C ASP A 227 -8.61 43.41 5.08
N ASN A 228 -9.43 44.35 4.57
CA ASN A 228 -10.87 44.34 4.79
C ASN A 228 -11.65 44.32 3.45
N PRO A 229 -12.42 43.26 3.14
CA PRO A 229 -13.15 43.16 1.88
C PRO A 229 -14.24 44.23 1.66
N ASN A 230 -14.64 44.94 2.71
CA ASN A 230 -15.66 46.00 2.68
C ASN A 230 -15.09 47.40 2.87
N ALA A 231 -13.78 47.58 2.81
CA ALA A 231 -13.15 48.88 2.95
C ALA A 231 -13.25 49.73 1.66
N VAL A 232 -13.23 51.02 1.84
CA VAL A 232 -13.22 52.01 0.73
C VAL A 232 -11.82 52.62 0.66
N LEU A 233 -11.19 52.59 -0.50
CA LEU A 233 -9.93 53.26 -0.75
C LEU A 233 -10.25 54.69 -1.24
N PRO A 234 -9.87 55.76 -0.51
CA PRO A 234 -10.04 57.11 -0.99
C PRO A 234 -9.08 57.39 -2.15
N GLU A 235 -9.61 57.98 -3.20
CA GLU A 235 -8.84 58.45 -4.35
C GLU A 235 -8.39 59.91 -4.11
N PHE A 236 -7.09 60.15 -4.24
CA PHE A 236 -6.47 61.47 -4.10
C PHE A 236 -5.93 61.95 -5.43
N ASP A 237 -6.07 63.24 -5.70
CA ASP A 237 -5.51 63.87 -6.89
C ASP A 237 -3.99 63.60 -6.97
N GLY A 238 -3.56 63.03 -8.10
CA GLY A 238 -2.15 62.70 -8.33
C GLY A 238 -1.74 61.27 -8.05
N TYR A 239 -2.65 60.44 -7.54
CA TYR A 239 -2.43 59.00 -7.31
C TYR A 239 -3.37 58.20 -8.23
N ASP A 240 -2.79 57.34 -9.06
CA ASP A 240 -3.53 56.41 -9.91
C ASP A 240 -3.28 54.97 -9.43
N TYR A 241 -4.35 54.27 -9.06
CA TYR A 241 -4.32 52.92 -8.53
C TYR A 241 -4.71 51.92 -9.62
N GLN A 242 -3.74 51.12 -10.06
CA GLN A 242 -4.01 50.07 -11.05
C GLN A 242 -3.80 48.69 -10.44
N LYS A 243 -4.81 47.87 -10.54
CA LYS A 243 -4.68 46.46 -10.12
C LYS A 243 -3.78 45.73 -11.11
N ILE A 244 -2.68 45.16 -10.63
CA ILE A 244 -1.75 44.37 -11.42
C ILE A 244 -1.95 42.91 -11.07
N GLY A 245 -2.22 42.08 -12.06
CA GLY A 245 -2.38 40.64 -11.83
C GLY A 245 -3.77 40.28 -11.34
N GLY A 246 -4.02 39.02 -11.23
CA GLY A 246 -5.34 38.53 -10.81
C GLY A 246 -6.32 38.36 -11.97
N SER A 247 -5.86 37.99 -13.16
CA SER A 247 -6.71 37.19 -14.03
C SER A 247 -6.80 35.83 -13.34
N GLY A 248 -7.82 35.65 -12.50
CA GLY A 248 -8.06 34.39 -11.79
C GLY A 248 -8.18 33.22 -12.76
N SER A 249 -7.05 32.84 -13.35
CA SER A 249 -7.00 31.63 -14.12
C SER A 249 -6.96 30.47 -13.11
N ALA A 250 -7.86 29.54 -13.24
CA ALA A 250 -7.95 28.31 -12.45
C ALA A 250 -6.67 27.43 -12.53
N SER A 251 -5.61 27.91 -13.19
CA SER A 251 -4.39 27.15 -13.46
C SER A 251 -3.59 26.83 -12.20
N GLY A 252 -3.56 27.72 -11.22
CA GLY A 252 -2.76 27.50 -10.00
C GLY A 252 -3.28 26.35 -9.12
N SER A 253 -4.60 26.20 -8.99
CA SER A 253 -5.19 25.10 -8.23
C SER A 253 -5.06 23.75 -8.97
N ASP A 254 -5.16 23.76 -10.29
CA ASP A 254 -4.97 22.57 -11.12
C ASP A 254 -3.53 22.08 -11.11
N ASP A 255 -2.57 22.97 -11.09
CA ASP A 255 -1.15 22.61 -11.03
C ASP A 255 -0.80 21.94 -9.70
N VAL A 256 -1.37 22.40 -8.60
CA VAL A 256 -1.20 21.79 -7.28
C VAL A 256 -1.84 20.40 -7.22
N ARG A 257 -3.05 20.26 -7.75
CA ARG A 257 -3.73 18.96 -7.82
C ARG A 257 -2.92 17.96 -8.64
N LYS A 258 -2.44 18.35 -9.82
CA LYS A 258 -1.57 17.52 -10.66
C LYS A 258 -0.29 17.12 -9.93
N LEU A 259 0.30 18.04 -9.17
CA LEU A 259 1.48 17.76 -8.37
C LEU A 259 1.22 16.67 -7.31
N ALA A 260 0.10 16.76 -6.60
CA ALA A 260 -0.30 15.73 -5.65
C ALA A 260 -0.56 14.38 -6.34
N GLU A 261 -1.29 14.37 -7.45
CA GLU A 261 -1.51 13.18 -8.26
C GLU A 261 -0.20 12.55 -8.74
N ASP A 262 0.77 13.34 -9.14
CA ASP A 262 2.08 12.87 -9.56
C ASP A 262 2.84 12.19 -8.41
N ILE A 263 2.79 12.71 -7.18
CA ILE A 263 3.40 12.07 -6.00
C ILE A 263 2.81 10.67 -5.80
N PHE A 264 1.49 10.54 -5.85
CA PHE A 264 0.83 9.24 -5.76
C PHE A 264 1.22 8.30 -6.91
N ASN A 265 1.23 8.81 -8.13
CA ASN A 265 1.57 8.04 -9.32
C ASN A 265 3.02 7.51 -9.27
N PHE A 266 3.96 8.34 -8.85
CA PHE A 266 5.35 7.92 -8.70
C PHE A 266 5.54 6.93 -7.56
N THR A 267 4.88 7.17 -6.42
CA THR A 267 4.92 6.25 -5.29
C THR A 267 4.35 4.89 -5.71
N ALA A 268 3.17 4.86 -6.31
CA ALA A 268 2.52 3.63 -6.80
C ALA A 268 3.42 2.84 -7.76
N ARG A 269 4.08 3.53 -8.71
CA ARG A 269 5.03 2.88 -9.62
C ARG A 269 6.21 2.25 -8.89
N GLY A 270 6.70 2.90 -7.85
CA GLY A 270 7.78 2.36 -7.02
C GLY A 270 7.38 1.09 -6.27
N PHE A 271 6.10 0.96 -5.90
CA PHE A 271 5.51 -0.22 -5.29
C PHE A 271 4.98 -1.24 -6.31
N LEU A 272 5.18 -1.01 -7.62
CA LEU A 272 4.65 -1.81 -8.72
C LEU A 272 3.10 -1.91 -8.72
N ILE A 273 2.44 -0.92 -8.10
CA ILE A 273 0.99 -0.80 -8.09
C ILE A 273 0.54 -0.04 -9.34
N PRO A 274 -0.38 -0.58 -10.14
CA PRO A 274 -0.96 0.14 -11.26
C PRO A 274 -1.65 1.43 -10.81
N VAL A 275 -1.30 2.54 -11.43
CA VAL A 275 -1.80 3.89 -11.09
C VAL A 275 -3.33 3.97 -11.11
N VAL A 276 -3.98 3.21 -12.01
CA VAL A 276 -5.45 3.10 -12.12
C VAL A 276 -6.10 2.70 -10.79
N LEU A 277 -5.46 1.82 -10.01
CA LEU A 277 -5.99 1.36 -8.71
C LEU A 277 -5.86 2.42 -7.62
N VAL A 278 -4.86 3.28 -7.71
CA VAL A 278 -4.63 4.36 -6.73
C VAL A 278 -5.52 5.57 -7.02
N ASN A 279 -5.73 5.88 -8.30
CA ASN A 279 -6.53 7.04 -8.71
C ASN A 279 -8.05 6.78 -8.73
N GLY A 280 -8.49 5.55 -8.39
CA GLY A 280 -9.93 5.21 -8.34
C GLY A 280 -10.62 5.19 -9.70
N SER A 281 -9.88 5.08 -10.80
CA SER A 281 -10.46 4.93 -12.13
C SER A 281 -11.18 3.59 -12.27
N VAL A 282 -12.40 3.59 -12.85
CA VAL A 282 -13.20 2.37 -13.06
C VAL A 282 -12.82 1.64 -14.36
N GLU A 283 -12.02 2.26 -15.21
CA GLU A 283 -11.62 1.66 -16.49
C GLU A 283 -10.49 0.65 -16.32
N LYS A 284 -10.60 -0.53 -16.95
CA LYS A 284 -9.55 -1.56 -16.97
C LYS A 284 -9.09 -2.08 -15.60
N VAL A 285 -9.96 -2.04 -14.59
CA VAL A 285 -9.64 -2.47 -13.23
C VAL A 285 -9.24 -3.95 -13.18
N ALA A 286 -9.87 -4.82 -13.97
CA ALA A 286 -9.55 -6.25 -14.01
C ALA A 286 -8.09 -6.52 -14.45
N ASP A 287 -7.63 -5.87 -15.53
CA ASP A 287 -6.25 -5.98 -15.99
C ASP A 287 -5.26 -5.36 -15.00
N ALA A 288 -5.64 -4.25 -14.36
CA ALA A 288 -4.85 -3.61 -13.34
C ALA A 288 -4.69 -4.51 -12.10
N ASN A 289 -5.77 -5.14 -11.63
CA ASN A 289 -5.73 -6.11 -10.53
C ASN A 289 -4.82 -7.29 -10.86
N LYS A 290 -4.91 -7.86 -12.06
CA LYS A 290 -4.03 -8.94 -12.48
C LYS A 290 -2.56 -8.55 -12.46
N ARG A 291 -2.23 -7.34 -12.96
CA ARG A 291 -0.86 -6.81 -12.90
C ARG A 291 -0.40 -6.55 -11.47
N PHE A 292 -1.28 -6.03 -10.63
CA PHE A 292 -0.99 -5.81 -9.21
C PHE A 292 -0.63 -7.12 -8.51
N LEU A 293 -1.42 -8.18 -8.71
CA LEU A 293 -1.11 -9.50 -8.17
C LEU A 293 0.25 -9.99 -8.68
N THR A 294 0.44 -10.06 -9.99
CA THR A 294 1.64 -10.65 -10.60
C THR A 294 2.94 -9.93 -10.22
N TYR A 295 2.93 -8.61 -10.08
CA TYR A 295 4.18 -7.84 -9.89
C TYR A 295 4.39 -7.34 -8.46
N ALA A 296 3.33 -7.08 -7.70
CA ALA A 296 3.46 -6.56 -6.35
C ALA A 296 3.22 -7.62 -5.27
N ILE A 297 2.28 -8.54 -5.47
CA ILE A 297 1.86 -9.50 -4.45
C ILE A 297 2.57 -10.84 -4.57
N ASP A 298 2.51 -11.47 -5.75
CA ASP A 298 3.08 -12.80 -5.97
C ASP A 298 4.58 -12.89 -5.56
N PRO A 299 5.45 -11.90 -5.88
CA PRO A 299 6.84 -11.99 -5.47
C PRO A 299 7.07 -12.01 -3.95
N ILE A 300 6.17 -11.37 -3.16
CA ILE A 300 6.25 -11.39 -1.70
C ILE A 300 5.69 -12.72 -1.18
N ALA A 301 4.58 -13.18 -1.74
CA ALA A 301 3.97 -14.46 -1.41
C ALA A 301 4.93 -15.63 -1.70
N ASP A 302 5.59 -15.61 -2.86
CA ASP A 302 6.60 -16.61 -3.24
C ASP A 302 7.79 -16.61 -2.29
N GLN A 303 8.32 -15.43 -1.96
CA GLN A 303 9.44 -15.32 -1.01
C GLN A 303 9.05 -15.84 0.37
N LEU A 304 7.84 -15.55 0.83
CA LEU A 304 7.32 -16.05 2.09
C LEU A 304 7.16 -17.57 2.05
N GLN A 305 6.59 -18.10 0.97
CA GLN A 305 6.45 -19.53 0.73
C GLN A 305 7.80 -20.25 0.73
N GLU A 306 8.80 -19.71 0.03
CA GLU A 306 10.15 -20.27 -0.03
C GLU A 306 10.80 -20.31 1.35
N GLU A 307 10.70 -19.22 2.12
CA GLU A 307 11.26 -19.16 3.47
C GLU A 307 10.58 -20.12 4.44
N ILE A 308 9.25 -20.25 4.36
CA ILE A 308 8.49 -21.24 5.14
C ILE A 308 8.94 -22.65 4.79
N ASN A 309 8.95 -22.98 3.50
CA ASN A 309 9.30 -24.33 3.05
C ASN A 309 10.76 -24.70 3.38
N ARG A 310 11.67 -23.74 3.21
CA ARG A 310 13.10 -23.95 3.53
C ARG A 310 13.35 -24.21 5.00
N LYS A 311 12.64 -23.52 5.90
CA LYS A 311 13.01 -23.44 7.32
C LYS A 311 12.06 -24.16 8.27
N ARG A 312 10.76 -24.20 7.96
CA ARG A 312 9.80 -24.88 8.83
C ARG A 312 9.55 -26.32 8.43
N TYR A 313 9.57 -26.65 7.15
CA TYR A 313 9.48 -28.02 6.66
C TYR A 313 10.87 -28.61 6.45
N GLY A 314 11.74 -27.94 5.71
CA GLY A 314 13.07 -28.39 5.42
C GLY A 314 13.11 -29.55 4.42
N TYR A 315 14.34 -29.93 4.02
CA TYR A 315 14.53 -30.96 2.99
C TYR A 315 14.02 -32.35 3.40
N ALA A 316 14.16 -32.74 4.66
CA ALA A 316 13.78 -34.08 5.13
C ALA A 316 12.24 -34.27 5.06
N GLU A 317 11.46 -33.34 5.61
CA GLU A 317 10.00 -33.40 5.58
C GLU A 317 9.46 -33.34 4.14
N TRP A 318 10.06 -32.49 3.30
CA TRP A 318 9.70 -32.43 1.90
C TRP A 318 10.04 -33.74 1.15
N HIS A 319 11.20 -34.33 1.41
CA HIS A 319 11.63 -35.56 0.74
C HIS A 319 10.76 -36.75 1.15
N ASP A 320 10.52 -36.95 2.43
CA ASP A 320 9.90 -38.15 2.99
C ASP A 320 8.36 -38.09 2.88
N HIS A 321 7.78 -36.90 3.07
CA HIS A 321 6.32 -36.70 3.15
C HIS A 321 5.78 -35.72 2.11
N ARG A 322 6.60 -35.18 1.23
CA ARG A 322 6.19 -34.09 0.30
C ARG A 322 5.54 -32.92 1.03
N ALA A 323 5.93 -32.74 2.31
CA ALA A 323 5.37 -31.71 3.16
C ALA A 323 5.82 -30.32 2.68
N HIS A 324 4.87 -29.44 2.44
CA HIS A 324 5.15 -28.06 2.01
C HIS A 324 3.94 -27.17 2.24
N MET A 325 4.22 -25.88 2.42
CA MET A 325 3.23 -24.81 2.41
C MET A 325 3.15 -24.20 1.00
N ARG A 326 1.95 -23.94 0.54
CA ARG A 326 1.67 -23.13 -0.65
C ARG A 326 0.92 -21.89 -0.22
N VAL A 327 1.39 -20.72 -0.64
CA VAL A 327 0.72 -19.45 -0.44
C VAL A 327 -0.14 -19.17 -1.67
N ASP A 328 -1.45 -19.26 -1.52
CA ASP A 328 -2.40 -19.13 -2.62
C ASP A 328 -2.91 -17.68 -2.69
N THR A 329 -2.50 -16.96 -3.73
CA THR A 329 -2.90 -15.58 -4.00
C THR A 329 -4.20 -15.47 -4.79
N SER A 330 -4.75 -16.59 -5.29
CA SER A 330 -5.99 -16.60 -6.08
C SER A 330 -7.20 -16.13 -5.28
N ALA A 331 -7.21 -16.35 -3.96
CA ALA A 331 -8.26 -15.89 -3.05
C ALA A 331 -8.41 -14.36 -2.95
N ILE A 332 -7.42 -13.61 -3.45
CA ILE A 332 -7.47 -12.14 -3.46
C ILE A 332 -8.48 -11.61 -4.49
N LEU A 333 -8.63 -12.31 -5.60
CA LEU A 333 -9.56 -11.93 -6.65
C LEU A 333 -10.97 -12.39 -6.29
N HIS A 334 -11.90 -11.45 -6.27
CA HIS A 334 -13.32 -11.79 -6.24
C HIS A 334 -13.73 -12.23 -7.64
N TYR A 335 -14.04 -13.52 -7.78
CA TYR A 335 -14.62 -14.06 -9.00
C TYR A 335 -16.15 -13.95 -8.93
N ASP A 336 -16.75 -13.25 -9.89
CA ASP A 336 -18.18 -13.36 -10.11
C ASP A 336 -18.45 -14.72 -10.79
N LEU A 337 -19.08 -15.63 -10.04
CA LEU A 337 -19.40 -16.97 -10.51
C LEU A 337 -20.27 -16.96 -11.78
N PHE A 338 -21.14 -15.96 -11.91
CA PHE A 338 -22.02 -15.83 -13.08
C PHE A 338 -21.23 -15.38 -14.31
N GLU A 339 -20.28 -14.45 -14.16
CA GLU A 339 -19.39 -14.06 -15.25
C GLU A 339 -18.44 -15.20 -15.67
N GLN A 340 -18.07 -16.07 -14.73
CA GLN A 340 -17.16 -17.19 -14.97
C GLN A 340 -17.87 -18.50 -15.40
N ALA A 341 -19.20 -18.55 -15.40
CA ALA A 341 -19.96 -19.77 -15.66
C ALA A 341 -19.54 -20.49 -16.96
N ALA A 342 -19.35 -19.73 -18.04
CA ALA A 342 -18.90 -20.29 -19.32
C ALA A 342 -17.44 -20.82 -19.29
N ASN A 343 -16.59 -20.23 -18.46
CA ASN A 343 -15.22 -20.68 -18.27
C ASN A 343 -15.17 -21.92 -17.36
N ILE A 344 -16.02 -21.99 -16.34
CA ILE A 344 -16.18 -23.15 -15.46
C ILE A 344 -16.61 -24.39 -16.26
N GLU A 345 -17.57 -24.25 -17.15
CA GLU A 345 -17.99 -25.34 -18.05
C GLU A 345 -16.84 -25.87 -18.89
N LYS A 346 -16.01 -24.97 -19.43
CA LYS A 346 -14.81 -25.34 -20.19
C LYS A 346 -13.75 -26.03 -19.34
N LEU A 347 -13.57 -25.58 -18.10
CA LEU A 347 -12.61 -26.16 -17.16
C LEU A 347 -13.00 -27.58 -16.76
N ILE A 348 -14.29 -27.84 -16.48
CA ILE A 348 -14.81 -29.20 -16.25
C ILE A 348 -14.51 -30.09 -17.42
N GLY A 349 -14.75 -29.61 -18.65
CA GLY A 349 -14.42 -30.30 -19.86
C GLY A 349 -12.93 -30.49 -20.14
N SER A 350 -12.07 -29.80 -19.42
CA SER A 350 -10.60 -29.86 -19.55
C SER A 350 -9.93 -30.62 -18.40
N CYS A 351 -10.65 -31.57 -17.79
CA CYS A 351 -10.16 -32.43 -16.69
C CYS A 351 -9.99 -31.76 -15.32
N TYR A 352 -10.70 -30.68 -15.02
CA TYR A 352 -10.81 -30.18 -13.66
C TYR A 352 -12.02 -30.83 -12.96
N THR A 353 -11.86 -31.14 -11.67
CA THR A 353 -12.97 -31.62 -10.83
C THR A 353 -13.82 -30.46 -10.33
N TYR A 354 -15.05 -30.72 -9.90
CA TYR A 354 -15.90 -29.70 -9.29
C TYR A 354 -15.27 -29.10 -8.04
N ASN A 355 -14.64 -29.92 -7.21
CA ASN A 355 -14.00 -29.43 -5.97
C ASN A 355 -12.74 -28.60 -6.24
N GLU A 356 -11.98 -28.89 -7.28
CA GLU A 356 -10.86 -28.05 -7.70
C GLU A 356 -11.33 -26.66 -8.16
N ILE A 357 -12.47 -26.61 -8.84
CA ILE A 357 -13.07 -25.35 -9.26
C ILE A 357 -13.66 -24.61 -8.06
N GLN A 358 -14.39 -25.30 -7.17
CA GLN A 358 -14.91 -24.69 -5.94
C GLN A 358 -13.78 -24.06 -5.11
N ARG A 359 -12.68 -24.75 -4.93
CA ARG A 359 -11.49 -24.20 -4.26
C ARG A 359 -10.94 -22.97 -4.96
N ALA A 360 -10.86 -23.00 -6.29
CA ALA A 360 -10.32 -21.87 -7.06
C ALA A 360 -11.20 -20.61 -7.00
N VAL A 361 -12.51 -20.76 -6.80
CA VAL A 361 -13.46 -19.64 -6.67
C VAL A 361 -13.78 -19.30 -5.21
N GLY A 362 -13.15 -19.95 -4.23
CA GLY A 362 -13.36 -19.70 -2.79
C GLY A 362 -14.67 -20.30 -2.24
N GLY A 363 -15.26 -21.29 -2.92
CA GLY A 363 -16.44 -22.02 -2.46
C GLY A 363 -16.08 -23.20 -1.56
N GLU A 364 -17.08 -23.70 -0.85
CA GLU A 364 -16.93 -24.91 -0.01
C GLU A 364 -16.90 -26.18 -0.87
N GLU A 365 -16.09 -27.14 -0.44
CA GLU A 365 -16.00 -28.44 -1.12
C GLU A 365 -17.27 -29.28 -0.90
N ILE A 366 -17.69 -29.94 -1.95
CA ILE A 366 -18.80 -30.88 -1.90
C ILE A 366 -18.26 -32.23 -1.44
N ASN A 367 -18.73 -32.70 -0.29
CA ASN A 367 -18.27 -33.98 0.30
C ASN A 367 -19.00 -35.19 -0.31
N GLU A 368 -18.94 -35.30 -1.65
CA GLU A 368 -19.48 -36.41 -2.41
C GLU A 368 -18.41 -36.89 -3.42
N GLU A 369 -18.38 -38.20 -3.67
CA GLU A 369 -17.36 -38.84 -4.52
C GLU A 369 -17.36 -38.29 -5.96
N TRP A 370 -18.53 -37.97 -6.52
CA TRP A 370 -18.65 -37.43 -7.88
C TRP A 370 -17.99 -36.05 -8.02
N ALA A 371 -17.93 -35.25 -6.97
CA ALA A 371 -17.34 -33.91 -7.02
C ALA A 371 -15.81 -33.92 -7.18
N ASN A 372 -15.16 -35.05 -6.91
CA ASN A 372 -13.74 -35.30 -7.11
C ASN A 372 -13.45 -36.14 -8.35
N THR A 373 -14.47 -36.38 -9.19
CA THR A 373 -14.35 -37.18 -10.43
C THR A 373 -14.01 -36.27 -11.61
N HIS A 374 -13.08 -36.69 -12.46
CA HIS A 374 -12.75 -35.98 -13.69
C HIS A 374 -13.73 -36.33 -14.80
N PHE A 375 -14.13 -35.34 -15.59
CA PHE A 375 -15.03 -35.51 -16.73
C PHE A 375 -14.32 -35.12 -18.03
N LEU A 376 -14.56 -35.89 -19.11
CA LEU A 376 -14.05 -35.57 -20.43
C LEU A 376 -15.17 -35.13 -21.37
N THR A 377 -14.85 -34.17 -22.25
CA THR A 377 -15.80 -33.55 -23.19
C THR A 377 -16.07 -34.35 -24.42
N LYS A 378 -16.67 -35.48 -24.34
CA LYS A 378 -17.47 -35.88 -25.52
C LYS A 378 -18.88 -36.15 -25.04
N ASN A 379 -19.59 -35.11 -24.64
CA ASN A 379 -20.84 -35.11 -23.88
C ASN A 379 -20.67 -35.37 -22.37
N ILE A 380 -19.56 -34.88 -21.77
CA ILE A 380 -19.32 -34.93 -20.32
C ILE A 380 -19.55 -36.35 -19.76
N GLY A 381 -18.66 -37.27 -20.09
CA GLY A 381 -18.62 -38.62 -19.50
C GLY A 381 -17.53 -38.79 -18.46
N ARG A 382 -17.64 -39.71 -17.53
CA ARG A 382 -16.54 -40.07 -16.64
C ARG A 382 -15.36 -40.57 -17.47
N VAL A 383 -14.12 -40.21 -17.05
CA VAL A 383 -12.90 -40.70 -17.73
C VAL A 383 -12.86 -42.22 -17.80
N GLN A 384 -13.26 -42.90 -16.71
CA GLN A 384 -13.32 -44.36 -16.64
C GLN A 384 -14.28 -44.94 -17.68
N ASP A 385 -15.49 -44.38 -17.77
CA ASP A 385 -16.54 -44.87 -18.71
C ASP A 385 -16.10 -44.67 -20.17
N VAL A 386 -15.31 -43.64 -20.46
CA VAL A 386 -14.78 -43.36 -21.81
C VAL A 386 -13.61 -44.30 -22.13
N LEU A 387 -12.76 -44.62 -21.15
CA LEU A 387 -11.68 -45.56 -21.31
C LEU A 387 -12.19 -47.01 -21.45
N ASP A 388 -13.17 -47.41 -20.63
CA ASP A 388 -13.80 -48.75 -20.68
C ASP A 388 -14.57 -48.92 -21.99
N ALA A 389 -15.15 -47.85 -22.55
CA ALA A 389 -15.81 -47.90 -23.89
C ALA A 389 -14.81 -47.90 -25.05
N ALA A 390 -13.54 -47.59 -24.83
CA ALA A 390 -12.48 -47.61 -25.83
C ALA A 390 -11.69 -48.95 -25.87
N GLU A 391 -11.85 -49.80 -24.85
CA GLU A 391 -11.30 -51.17 -24.93
C GLU A 391 -12.11 -51.99 -25.94
N PRO A 392 -11.46 -52.52 -26.99
CA PRO A 392 -12.15 -53.38 -27.91
C PRO A 392 -12.61 -54.64 -27.16
N THR A 393 -13.92 -54.90 -27.17
CA THR A 393 -14.46 -56.19 -26.76
C THR A 393 -13.84 -57.25 -27.69
N GLU A 394 -12.81 -57.95 -27.18
CA GLU A 394 -12.33 -59.16 -27.81
C GLU A 394 -13.47 -60.20 -27.80
N SER A 395 -14.02 -60.45 -28.97
CA SER A 395 -14.94 -61.52 -29.23
C SER A 395 -14.24 -62.72 -29.85
#